data_6da8213862fd8d5812d7abad45af1c69
#
_entry.id   6da8213862fd8d5812d7abad45af1c69
#
_cell.length_a   1.000
_cell.length_b   1.000
_cell.length_c   1.000
_cell.angle_alpha   90.00
_cell.angle_beta   90.00
_cell.angle_gamma   90.00
#
_symmetry.space_group_name_H-M   'P 1'
#
loop_
_entity.id
_entity.type
_entity.pdbx_description
1 polymer ?
#
loop_
_entity_poly.entity_id
_entity_poly.type
_entity_poly.pdbx_seq_one_letter_code
_entity_poly.pdbx_strand_id
1 'polypeptide(L)'
;MYGQKIDFKNHPYGSLGKDNLLSANTSIGDIDNDGDVDIAVANGRHWSQFNQIFYNDGSGFFRRSKFIGFEANTSYLANLVDIDNDKDLDIVVANDRMKNQIFKNDGKGNFTFDAFFGRQISNTRGLCLADLNSDGFIDIAEANRKTQNFIYLNDGRGRFTNEIAFGDSFEATINIVASDVNQDGNLDLILANRNKQTNRIYFGPAFKDFIYFGEGDDETRKVVVADMNQDGFDDIIAINV
;
A
#
# COMPACT_ATOMS: atom_id res chain seq x y z
N MET A 1 -29.57 -20.67 -4.03
CA MET A 1 -28.44 -20.42 -3.10
C MET A 1 -28.97 -19.67 -1.90
N TYR A 2 -28.91 -20.24 -0.72
CA TYR A 2 -29.28 -19.53 0.51
C TYR A 2 -28.08 -18.63 0.86
N GLY A 3 -28.26 -17.32 0.78
CA GLY A 3 -27.24 -16.37 1.21
C GLY A 3 -26.95 -16.55 2.71
N GLN A 4 -25.70 -16.76 3.07
CA GLN A 4 -25.27 -16.80 4.46
C GLN A 4 -25.55 -15.44 5.09
N LYS A 5 -26.40 -15.43 6.12
CA LYS A 5 -26.67 -14.19 6.85
C LYS A 5 -25.42 -13.83 7.67
N ILE A 6 -24.73 -12.79 7.25
CA ILE A 6 -23.59 -12.24 8.00
C ILE A 6 -24.15 -11.35 9.11
N ASP A 7 -23.90 -11.71 10.36
CA ASP A 7 -24.30 -10.93 11.53
C ASP A 7 -23.09 -10.15 12.05
N PHE A 8 -23.07 -8.85 11.81
CA PHE A 8 -22.02 -7.96 12.32
C PHE A 8 -22.37 -7.58 13.77
N LYS A 9 -21.60 -8.09 14.71
CA LYS A 9 -21.75 -7.71 16.13
C LYS A 9 -20.80 -6.57 16.46
N ASN A 10 -21.33 -5.45 16.91
CA ASN A 10 -20.53 -4.42 17.54
C ASN A 10 -19.96 -4.96 18.85
N HIS A 11 -18.63 -5.05 18.92
CA HIS A 11 -17.98 -5.43 20.18
C HIS A 11 -17.92 -4.19 21.10
N PRO A 12 -18.32 -4.29 22.38
CA PRO A 12 -18.34 -3.15 23.30
C PRO A 12 -16.95 -2.54 23.57
N TYR A 13 -15.89 -3.22 23.16
CA TYR A 13 -14.50 -2.77 23.29
C TYR A 13 -13.82 -2.65 21.91
N GLY A 14 -14.58 -2.40 20.86
CA GLY A 14 -14.14 -2.48 19.47
C GLY A 14 -13.32 -1.31 18.93
N SER A 15 -12.76 -0.45 19.79
CA SER A 15 -11.79 0.55 19.35
C SER A 15 -10.36 0.00 19.47
N LEU A 16 -9.59 0.09 18.39
CA LEU A 16 -8.18 -0.23 18.40
C LEU A 16 -7.41 0.87 19.14
N GLY A 17 -6.75 0.49 20.24
CA GLY A 17 -5.94 1.40 21.06
C GLY A 17 -6.76 2.37 21.92
N LYS A 18 -6.03 3.14 22.70
CA LYS A 18 -6.60 4.17 23.60
C LYS A 18 -6.17 5.59 23.16
N ASP A 19 -5.23 5.68 22.22
CA ASP A 19 -4.65 6.92 21.79
C ASP A 19 -5.49 7.55 20.69
N ASN A 20 -5.63 8.87 20.73
CA ASN A 20 -6.34 9.63 19.71
C ASN A 20 -5.37 9.95 18.54
N LEU A 21 -5.10 8.96 17.70
CA LEU A 21 -4.16 9.06 16.58
C LEU A 21 -4.89 9.38 15.26
N LEU A 22 -4.18 10.09 14.38
CA LEU A 22 -4.65 10.41 13.03
C LEU A 22 -4.28 9.28 12.06
N SER A 23 -5.02 8.20 12.12
CA SER A 23 -4.78 7.04 11.28
C SER A 23 -5.16 7.29 9.82
N ALA A 24 -4.35 6.80 8.91
CA ALA A 24 -4.50 6.98 7.47
C ALA A 24 -4.90 5.68 6.76
N ASN A 25 -4.28 4.57 7.12
CA ASN A 25 -4.45 3.27 6.48
C ASN A 25 -4.21 2.14 7.48
N THR A 26 -4.71 0.97 7.16
CA THR A 26 -4.45 -0.27 7.88
C THR A 26 -4.06 -1.38 6.90
N SER A 27 -3.17 -2.26 7.33
CA SER A 27 -2.85 -3.53 6.68
C SER A 27 -3.04 -4.65 7.67
N ILE A 28 -3.49 -5.82 7.22
CA ILE A 28 -3.78 -6.97 8.06
C ILE A 28 -2.96 -8.18 7.61
N GLY A 29 -2.53 -9.00 8.56
CA GLY A 29 -1.78 -10.22 8.31
C GLY A 29 -1.35 -10.87 9.62
N ASP A 30 -0.92 -12.12 9.55
CA ASP A 30 -0.31 -12.84 10.68
C ASP A 30 1.13 -12.35 10.84
N ILE A 31 1.34 -11.42 11.78
CA ILE A 31 2.64 -10.71 11.93
C ILE A 31 3.62 -11.52 12.78
N ASP A 32 3.15 -12.28 13.75
CA ASP A 32 4.03 -13.02 14.67
C ASP A 32 3.94 -14.54 14.50
N ASN A 33 3.33 -14.99 13.38
CA ASN A 33 3.22 -16.39 12.96
C ASN A 33 2.51 -17.28 14.01
N ASP A 34 1.53 -16.71 14.74
CA ASP A 34 0.73 -17.44 15.72
C ASP A 34 -0.58 -18.00 15.15
N GLY A 35 -0.91 -17.69 13.90
CA GLY A 35 -2.07 -18.13 13.15
C GLY A 35 -3.26 -17.16 13.22
N ASP A 36 -3.13 -16.04 13.92
CA ASP A 36 -4.16 -15.03 14.07
C ASP A 36 -3.85 -13.77 13.25
N VAL A 37 -4.88 -13.10 12.74
CA VAL A 37 -4.69 -11.90 11.92
C VAL A 37 -4.49 -10.67 12.80
N ASP A 38 -3.35 -10.01 12.65
CA ASP A 38 -2.94 -8.77 13.29
C ASP A 38 -3.22 -7.55 12.43
N ILE A 39 -3.01 -6.36 12.98
CA ILE A 39 -3.26 -5.09 12.29
C ILE A 39 -2.05 -4.16 12.40
N ALA A 40 -1.51 -3.73 11.26
CA ALA A 40 -0.58 -2.62 11.17
C ALA A 40 -1.33 -1.34 10.79
N VAL A 41 -1.09 -0.24 11.52
CA VAL A 41 -1.77 1.04 11.33
C VAL A 41 -0.77 2.13 11.00
N ALA A 42 -0.96 2.77 9.85
CA ALA A 42 -0.25 3.99 9.48
C ALA A 42 -0.89 5.19 10.18
N ASN A 43 -0.10 5.93 10.94
CA ASN A 43 -0.54 7.12 11.67
C ASN A 43 0.21 8.37 11.20
N GLY A 44 -0.36 9.54 11.47
CA GLY A 44 0.31 10.81 11.22
C GLY A 44 0.01 11.46 9.89
N ARG A 45 -1.10 11.14 9.25
CA ARG A 45 -1.51 11.66 7.93
C ARG A 45 -1.20 13.15 7.69
N HIS A 46 -1.29 14.00 8.69
CA HIS A 46 -1.02 15.44 8.59
C HIS A 46 -0.06 15.95 9.69
N TRP A 47 0.11 15.18 10.77
CA TRP A 47 0.92 15.51 11.92
C TRP A 47 1.73 14.28 12.30
N SER A 48 3.03 14.41 12.39
CA SER A 48 3.92 13.27 12.65
C SER A 48 3.50 12.49 13.90
N GLN A 49 3.29 11.19 13.73
CA GLN A 49 2.92 10.24 14.78
C GLN A 49 3.64 8.90 14.52
N PHE A 50 3.71 8.06 15.55
CA PHE A 50 4.25 6.72 15.40
C PHE A 50 3.21 5.79 14.74
N ASN A 51 3.65 4.97 13.80
CA ASN A 51 2.88 3.85 13.31
C ASN A 51 2.74 2.79 14.41
N GLN A 52 1.68 1.99 14.37
CA GLN A 52 1.36 1.07 15.45
C GLN A 52 0.92 -0.29 14.92
N ILE A 53 1.35 -1.35 15.61
CA ILE A 53 0.86 -2.71 15.41
C ILE A 53 -0.04 -3.08 16.58
N PHE A 54 -1.13 -3.76 16.26
CA PHE A 54 -2.03 -4.37 17.21
C PHE A 54 -2.05 -5.88 16.97
N TYR A 55 -1.67 -6.63 17.99
CA TYR A 55 -1.63 -8.09 17.94
C TYR A 55 -2.94 -8.68 18.43
N ASN A 56 -3.51 -9.59 17.65
CA ASN A 56 -4.67 -10.37 18.01
C ASN A 56 -4.26 -11.43 19.05
N ASP A 57 -5.17 -11.79 19.94
CA ASP A 57 -4.97 -12.84 20.95
C ASP A 57 -5.73 -14.14 20.61
N GLY A 58 -6.12 -14.31 19.32
CA GLY A 58 -6.89 -15.45 18.83
C GLY A 58 -8.39 -15.39 19.12
N SER A 59 -8.82 -14.42 19.89
CA SER A 59 -10.23 -14.21 20.22
C SER A 59 -10.83 -12.93 19.64
N GLY A 60 -10.06 -12.24 18.79
CA GLY A 60 -10.43 -10.96 18.19
C GLY A 60 -10.19 -9.75 19.11
N PHE A 61 -9.41 -9.92 20.17
CA PHE A 61 -9.01 -8.81 21.02
C PHE A 61 -7.55 -8.41 20.77
N PHE A 62 -7.33 -7.11 20.69
CA PHE A 62 -6.03 -6.49 20.43
C PHE A 62 -5.48 -5.83 21.70
N ARG A 63 -5.14 -6.66 22.70
CA ARG A 63 -4.67 -6.19 24.02
C ARG A 63 -3.22 -5.79 24.04
N ARG A 64 -2.43 -6.34 23.11
CA ARG A 64 -1.01 -6.04 22.92
C ARG A 64 -0.86 -5.13 21.72
N SER A 65 -0.10 -4.04 21.87
CA SER A 65 0.29 -3.19 20.76
C SER A 65 1.71 -2.68 20.92
N LYS A 66 2.35 -2.34 19.81
CA LYS A 66 3.68 -1.75 19.76
C LYS A 66 3.72 -0.60 18.76
N PHE A 67 4.44 0.46 19.08
CA PHE A 67 4.82 1.46 18.10
C PHE A 67 5.96 0.96 17.23
N ILE A 68 5.98 1.37 15.95
CA ILE A 68 6.99 1.01 14.96
C ILE A 68 7.86 2.23 14.71
N GLY A 69 9.16 2.01 14.59
CA GLY A 69 10.12 3.02 14.21
C GLY A 69 10.73 3.76 15.40
N PHE A 70 11.68 4.61 15.07
CA PHE A 70 12.47 5.38 16.03
C PHE A 70 12.11 6.87 16.05
N GLU A 71 11.23 7.29 15.13
CA GLU A 71 10.76 8.65 14.99
C GLU A 71 9.29 8.69 14.57
N ALA A 72 8.62 9.78 14.87
CA ALA A 72 7.25 10.03 14.41
C ALA A 72 7.27 10.50 12.95
N ASN A 73 6.42 9.91 12.12
CA ASN A 73 6.35 10.16 10.68
C ASN A 73 4.96 10.64 10.24
N THR A 74 4.89 11.23 9.06
CA THR A 74 3.62 11.59 8.38
C THR A 74 3.20 10.45 7.46
N SER A 75 2.88 9.29 8.05
CA SER A 75 2.62 8.08 7.27
C SER A 75 1.23 8.07 6.66
N TYR A 76 1.16 7.67 5.38
CA TYR A 76 -0.07 7.41 4.65
C TYR A 76 -0.36 5.93 4.52
N LEU A 77 0.68 5.11 4.42
CA LEU A 77 0.58 3.65 4.32
C LEU A 77 1.62 2.99 5.22
N ALA A 78 1.26 1.83 5.77
CA ALA A 78 2.14 0.88 6.44
C ALA A 78 1.68 -0.51 5.99
N ASN A 79 2.23 -0.97 4.87
CA ASN A 79 1.78 -2.19 4.22
C ASN A 79 2.63 -3.38 4.66
N LEU A 80 1.95 -4.47 4.99
CA LEU A 80 2.55 -5.76 5.30
C LEU A 80 2.87 -6.51 4.01
N VAL A 81 4.08 -7.03 3.89
CA VAL A 81 4.57 -7.78 2.74
C VAL A 81 5.85 -8.54 3.11
N ASP A 82 6.02 -9.74 2.60
CA ASP A 82 7.32 -10.44 2.62
C ASP A 82 8.21 -9.82 1.53
N ILE A 83 9.07 -8.88 1.93
CA ILE A 83 9.84 -8.07 0.96
C ILE A 83 11.21 -8.68 0.64
N ASP A 84 11.70 -9.63 1.43
CA ASP A 84 13.00 -10.28 1.21
C ASP A 84 12.92 -11.80 1.06
N ASN A 85 11.71 -12.34 0.93
CA ASN A 85 11.44 -13.77 0.71
C ASN A 85 11.87 -14.70 1.86
N ASP A 86 11.83 -14.19 3.10
CA ASP A 86 12.10 -15.00 4.28
C ASP A 86 10.84 -15.63 4.90
N LYS A 87 9.66 -15.29 4.34
CA LYS A 87 8.28 -15.71 4.69
C LYS A 87 7.70 -15.02 5.89
N ASP A 88 8.36 -14.02 6.43
CA ASP A 88 7.84 -13.18 7.49
C ASP A 88 7.26 -11.89 6.88
N LEU A 89 6.17 -11.36 7.45
CA LEU A 89 5.59 -10.13 6.96
C LEU A 89 6.37 -8.92 7.48
N ASP A 90 7.06 -8.25 6.59
CA ASP A 90 7.75 -6.98 6.81
C ASP A 90 6.79 -5.79 6.69
N ILE A 91 7.25 -4.58 6.97
CA ILE A 91 6.46 -3.36 6.81
C ILE A 91 7.15 -2.38 5.88
N VAL A 92 6.43 -1.98 4.81
CA VAL A 92 6.80 -0.89 3.91
C VAL A 92 5.95 0.33 4.23
N VAL A 93 6.61 1.43 4.64
CA VAL A 93 5.96 2.67 5.09
C VAL A 93 6.11 3.77 4.05
N ALA A 94 4.98 4.34 3.61
CA ALA A 94 4.95 5.51 2.75
C ALA A 94 4.68 6.78 3.55
N ASN A 95 5.55 7.77 3.40
CA ASN A 95 5.52 9.02 4.15
C ASN A 95 5.30 10.23 3.24
N ASP A 96 4.58 11.24 3.75
CA ASP A 96 4.42 12.54 3.11
C ASP A 96 5.53 13.48 3.56
N ARG A 97 6.33 13.98 2.61
CA ARG A 97 7.44 14.91 2.85
C ARG A 97 8.48 14.41 3.85
N MET A 98 8.60 13.11 3.98
CA MET A 98 9.62 12.41 4.76
C MET A 98 10.10 11.20 3.96
N LYS A 99 11.20 10.57 4.39
CA LYS A 99 11.71 9.36 3.74
C LYS A 99 10.76 8.18 3.97
N ASN A 100 10.54 7.40 2.94
CA ASN A 100 9.86 6.11 3.06
C ASN A 100 10.79 5.10 3.74
N GLN A 101 10.20 4.14 4.45
CA GLN A 101 10.94 3.25 5.35
C GLN A 101 10.57 1.79 5.14
N ILE A 102 11.53 0.91 5.33
CA ILE A 102 11.34 -0.54 5.37
C ILE A 102 11.75 -1.02 6.76
N PHE A 103 10.90 -1.82 7.38
CA PHE A 103 11.15 -2.50 8.64
C PHE A 103 11.06 -4.00 8.45
N LYS A 104 12.12 -4.72 8.83
CA LYS A 104 12.17 -6.17 8.79
C LYS A 104 11.60 -6.78 10.06
N ASN A 105 10.85 -7.84 9.89
CA ASN A 105 10.31 -8.67 10.95
C ASN A 105 11.28 -9.83 11.27
N ASP A 106 11.23 -10.34 12.48
CA ASP A 106 11.95 -11.54 12.91
C ASP A 106 11.05 -12.79 12.98
N GLY A 107 9.88 -12.73 12.36
CA GLY A 107 8.85 -13.78 12.40
C GLY A 107 8.13 -13.91 13.75
N LYS A 108 8.39 -12.98 14.68
CA LYS A 108 7.77 -12.95 16.02
C LYS A 108 7.13 -11.58 16.33
N GLY A 109 6.91 -10.80 15.28
CA GLY A 109 6.36 -9.47 15.40
C GLY A 109 7.33 -8.44 16.01
N ASN A 110 8.65 -8.64 15.92
CA ASN A 110 9.61 -7.62 16.30
C ASN A 110 10.22 -7.00 15.06
N PHE A 111 9.97 -5.72 14.87
CA PHE A 111 10.40 -4.97 13.70
C PHE A 111 11.68 -4.19 13.96
N THR A 112 12.62 -4.30 13.04
CA THR A 112 13.87 -3.53 13.03
C THR A 112 13.90 -2.67 11.79
N PHE A 113 14.31 -1.40 11.94
CA PHE A 113 14.53 -0.55 10.77
C PHE A 113 15.64 -1.16 9.90
N ASP A 114 15.35 -1.37 8.62
CA ASP A 114 16.29 -1.91 7.65
C ASP A 114 16.85 -0.81 6.76
N ALA A 115 15.97 -0.10 6.04
CA ALA A 115 16.41 0.87 5.04
C ALA A 115 15.40 2.00 4.81
N PHE A 116 15.89 3.09 4.24
CA PHE A 116 15.05 4.02 3.49
C PHE A 116 14.99 3.60 2.03
N PHE A 117 13.85 3.81 1.39
CA PHE A 117 13.72 3.68 -0.06
C PHE A 117 13.15 4.96 -0.65
N GLY A 118 13.30 5.08 -1.98
CA GLY A 118 12.82 6.24 -2.71
C GLY A 118 13.72 7.46 -2.54
N ARG A 119 13.25 8.58 -3.06
CA ARG A 119 13.98 9.84 -2.99
C ARG A 119 13.87 10.45 -1.59
N GLN A 120 14.81 11.34 -1.25
CA GLN A 120 14.96 11.84 0.12
C GLN A 120 13.71 12.53 0.69
N ILE A 121 12.90 13.16 -0.16
CA ILE A 121 11.64 13.81 0.23
C ILE A 121 10.66 13.59 -0.91
N SER A 122 9.67 12.74 -0.69
CA SER A 122 8.56 12.48 -1.61
C SER A 122 7.25 12.86 -0.97
N ASN A 123 6.26 13.20 -1.81
CA ASN A 123 4.89 13.37 -1.35
C ASN A 123 4.12 12.06 -1.55
N THR A 124 4.62 10.96 -0.97
CA THR A 124 4.08 9.63 -1.22
C THR A 124 2.68 9.50 -0.63
N ARG A 125 1.74 9.06 -1.46
CA ARG A 125 0.33 8.90 -1.11
C ARG A 125 -0.17 7.48 -1.32
N GLY A 126 0.45 6.73 -2.21
CA GLY A 126 0.12 5.36 -2.56
C GLY A 126 1.35 4.50 -2.76
N LEU A 127 1.22 3.23 -2.44
CA LEU A 127 2.17 2.18 -2.81
C LEU A 127 1.40 1.04 -3.45
N CYS A 128 1.96 0.48 -4.51
CA CYS A 128 1.62 -0.83 -5.02
C CYS A 128 2.83 -1.74 -4.80
N LEU A 129 2.60 -2.90 -4.19
CA LEU A 129 3.60 -3.92 -3.89
C LEU A 129 3.24 -5.15 -4.72
N ALA A 130 3.99 -5.40 -5.78
CA ALA A 130 3.75 -6.48 -6.74
C ALA A 130 5.04 -6.83 -7.48
N ASP A 131 5.11 -8.03 -8.05
CA ASP A 131 6.17 -8.42 -8.99
C ASP A 131 5.90 -7.77 -10.35
N LEU A 132 6.50 -6.60 -10.57
CA LEU A 132 6.22 -5.77 -11.75
C LEU A 132 7.08 -6.12 -12.96
N ASN A 133 8.10 -6.94 -12.78
CA ASN A 133 9.04 -7.35 -13.82
C ASN A 133 9.05 -8.87 -14.06
N SER A 134 8.19 -9.62 -13.35
CA SER A 134 8.03 -11.07 -13.43
C SER A 134 9.31 -11.86 -13.07
N ASP A 135 10.09 -11.35 -12.10
CA ASP A 135 11.29 -12.02 -11.60
C ASP A 135 11.05 -12.84 -10.31
N GLY A 136 9.83 -12.81 -9.79
CA GLY A 136 9.39 -13.54 -8.61
C GLY A 136 9.58 -12.77 -7.29
N PHE A 137 10.02 -11.51 -7.34
CA PHE A 137 10.23 -10.68 -6.17
C PHE A 137 9.26 -9.50 -6.14
N ILE A 138 8.84 -9.09 -4.96
CA ILE A 138 7.92 -7.96 -4.82
C ILE A 138 8.65 -6.64 -4.99
N ASP A 139 8.27 -5.88 -6.02
CA ASP A 139 8.72 -4.52 -6.30
C ASP A 139 7.83 -3.48 -5.60
N ILE A 140 8.28 -2.23 -5.61
CA ILE A 140 7.52 -1.11 -5.06
C ILE A 140 7.23 -0.09 -6.18
N ALA A 141 5.94 0.13 -6.53
CA ALA A 141 5.53 1.30 -7.28
C ALA A 141 5.06 2.40 -6.31
N GLU A 142 5.69 3.55 -6.37
CA GLU A 142 5.47 4.71 -5.51
C GLU A 142 4.63 5.75 -6.25
N ALA A 143 3.44 6.04 -5.73
CA ALA A 143 2.56 7.09 -6.23
C ALA A 143 2.75 8.37 -5.44
N ASN A 144 3.20 9.41 -6.11
CA ASN A 144 3.53 10.70 -5.52
C ASN A 144 2.56 11.79 -5.94
N ARG A 145 2.17 12.63 -5.00
CA ARG A 145 1.31 13.76 -5.28
C ARG A 145 2.11 14.98 -5.72
N LYS A 146 1.98 15.36 -7.00
CA LYS A 146 2.65 16.52 -7.62
C LYS A 146 4.18 16.43 -7.65
N THR A 147 4.71 15.21 -7.69
CA THR A 147 6.11 14.89 -7.94
C THR A 147 6.19 13.61 -8.74
N GLN A 148 7.33 13.29 -9.30
CA GLN A 148 7.57 12.12 -10.13
C GLN A 148 7.19 10.83 -9.40
N ASN A 149 6.50 9.92 -10.09
CA ASN A 149 6.26 8.56 -9.64
C ASN A 149 7.46 7.66 -10.00
N PHE A 150 7.69 6.62 -9.20
CA PHE A 150 8.81 5.70 -9.40
C PHE A 150 8.41 4.26 -9.16
N ILE A 151 9.07 3.35 -9.87
CA ILE A 151 9.12 1.92 -9.56
C ILE A 151 10.52 1.62 -9.05
N TYR A 152 10.61 0.88 -7.95
CA TYR A 152 11.84 0.38 -7.36
C TYR A 152 11.86 -1.13 -7.48
N LEU A 153 12.78 -1.66 -8.29
CA LEU A 153 12.91 -3.10 -8.50
C LEU A 153 13.72 -3.75 -7.36
N ASN A 154 13.18 -4.84 -6.84
CA ASN A 154 13.77 -5.62 -5.76
C ASN A 154 14.81 -6.61 -6.30
N ASP A 155 15.91 -6.79 -5.60
CA ASP A 155 16.92 -7.82 -5.92
C ASP A 155 16.65 -9.17 -5.25
N GLY A 156 15.48 -9.37 -4.67
CA GLY A 156 15.07 -10.55 -3.93
C GLY A 156 15.58 -10.61 -2.49
N ARG A 157 16.19 -9.54 -1.98
CA ARG A 157 16.68 -9.41 -0.61
C ARG A 157 16.19 -8.13 0.07
N GLY A 158 15.14 -7.53 -0.50
CA GLY A 158 14.62 -6.24 -0.04
C GLY A 158 15.53 -5.06 -0.36
N ARG A 159 16.38 -5.14 -1.39
CA ARG A 159 17.26 -4.05 -1.86
C ARG A 159 16.75 -3.48 -3.17
N PHE A 160 16.62 -2.17 -3.23
CA PHE A 160 16.03 -1.42 -4.33
C PHE A 160 17.06 -0.50 -4.98
N THR A 161 17.93 -1.09 -5.81
CA THR A 161 19.03 -0.35 -6.47
C THR A 161 18.65 0.20 -7.84
N ASN A 162 17.62 -0.38 -8.46
CA ASN A 162 17.12 0.04 -9.78
C ASN A 162 15.83 0.83 -9.61
N GLU A 163 15.79 2.06 -10.12
CA GLU A 163 14.59 2.88 -10.16
C GLU A 163 14.15 3.18 -11.60
N ILE A 164 12.86 3.15 -11.85
CA ILE A 164 12.24 3.50 -13.13
C ILE A 164 11.28 4.66 -12.86
N ALA A 165 11.52 5.82 -13.46
CA ALA A 165 10.57 6.92 -13.42
C ALA A 165 9.44 6.66 -14.41
N PHE A 166 8.19 6.87 -13.99
CA PHE A 166 7.02 6.77 -14.87
C PHE A 166 6.04 7.90 -14.59
N GLY A 167 5.21 8.19 -15.59
CA GLY A 167 4.27 9.30 -15.52
C GLY A 167 4.92 10.68 -15.60
N ASP A 168 4.11 11.71 -15.39
CA ASP A 168 4.56 13.10 -15.42
C ASP A 168 4.97 13.57 -14.02
N SER A 169 6.00 14.42 -13.96
CA SER A 169 6.52 14.96 -12.68
C SER A 169 5.53 15.86 -11.90
N PHE A 170 4.36 16.12 -12.47
CA PHE A 170 3.30 16.94 -11.83
C PHE A 170 2.00 16.16 -11.61
N GLU A 171 2.00 14.85 -11.83
CA GLU A 171 0.83 14.02 -11.53
C GLU A 171 0.43 14.14 -10.06
N ALA A 172 -0.85 14.29 -9.82
CA ALA A 172 -1.40 14.34 -8.48
C ALA A 172 -1.90 12.97 -8.04
N THR A 173 -1.07 11.95 -8.21
CA THR A 173 -1.41 10.57 -7.90
C THR A 173 -1.54 10.37 -6.40
N ILE A 174 -2.60 9.70 -5.97
CA ILE A 174 -2.86 9.45 -4.55
C ILE A 174 -3.13 7.99 -4.23
N ASN A 175 -3.42 7.18 -5.24
CA ASN A 175 -3.55 5.74 -5.11
C ASN A 175 -3.10 5.07 -6.40
N ILE A 176 -2.55 3.87 -6.27
CA ILE A 176 -2.02 3.05 -7.35
C ILE A 176 -2.32 1.59 -7.03
N VAL A 177 -2.71 0.84 -8.05
CA VAL A 177 -2.89 -0.61 -7.98
C VAL A 177 -2.30 -1.24 -9.24
N ALA A 178 -1.97 -2.54 -9.18
CA ALA A 178 -1.48 -3.30 -10.32
C ALA A 178 -2.50 -4.38 -10.71
N SER A 179 -2.70 -4.55 -12.01
CA SER A 179 -3.47 -5.65 -12.62
C SER A 179 -3.09 -5.76 -14.10
N ASP A 180 -3.13 -6.95 -14.67
CA ASP A 180 -3.00 -7.19 -16.12
C ASP A 180 -4.34 -6.92 -16.80
N VAL A 181 -4.65 -5.62 -17.04
CA VAL A 181 -5.97 -5.23 -17.57
C VAL A 181 -6.12 -5.46 -19.07
N ASN A 182 -5.02 -5.68 -19.79
CA ASN A 182 -5.01 -5.95 -21.22
C ASN A 182 -4.77 -7.43 -21.55
N GLN A 183 -4.53 -8.28 -20.54
CA GLN A 183 -4.26 -9.72 -20.62
C GLN A 183 -3.03 -10.06 -21.50
N ASP A 184 -1.99 -9.24 -21.45
CA ASP A 184 -0.74 -9.50 -22.15
C ASP A 184 0.30 -10.29 -21.32
N GLY A 185 -0.04 -10.60 -20.07
CA GLY A 185 0.80 -11.34 -19.12
C GLY A 185 1.71 -10.44 -18.26
N ASN A 186 1.66 -9.12 -18.44
CA ASN A 186 2.39 -8.19 -17.63
C ASN A 186 1.42 -7.37 -16.76
N LEU A 187 1.85 -7.00 -15.56
CA LEU A 187 1.06 -6.12 -14.72
C LEU A 187 1.10 -4.68 -15.23
N ASP A 188 -0.08 -4.05 -15.31
CA ASP A 188 -0.26 -2.64 -15.58
C ASP A 188 -0.46 -1.86 -14.29
N LEU A 189 -0.14 -0.57 -14.30
CA LEU A 189 -0.32 0.32 -13.14
C LEU A 189 -1.51 1.27 -13.38
N ILE A 190 -2.55 1.14 -12.54
CA ILE A 190 -3.76 1.95 -12.59
C ILE A 190 -3.68 3.03 -11.52
N LEU A 191 -3.69 4.31 -11.94
CA LEU A 191 -3.46 5.47 -11.11
C LEU A 191 -4.75 6.26 -10.86
N ALA A 192 -5.03 6.54 -9.60
CA ALA A 192 -6.05 7.50 -9.19
C ALA A 192 -5.43 8.88 -9.03
N ASN A 193 -5.84 9.82 -9.87
CA ASN A 193 -5.34 11.19 -9.88
C ASN A 193 -6.35 12.18 -9.28
N ARG A 194 -5.83 13.24 -8.69
CA ARG A 194 -6.58 14.37 -8.15
C ARG A 194 -6.24 15.68 -8.85
N ASN A 195 -6.81 16.78 -8.32
CA ASN A 195 -6.60 18.14 -8.81
C ASN A 195 -7.02 18.30 -10.27
N LYS A 196 -8.15 17.71 -10.63
CA LYS A 196 -8.72 17.74 -11.99
C LYS A 196 -7.79 17.12 -13.04
N GLN A 197 -7.04 16.12 -12.65
CA GLN A 197 -6.21 15.33 -13.56
C GLN A 197 -6.88 14.00 -13.83
N THR A 198 -6.91 13.63 -15.11
CA THR A 198 -7.47 12.35 -15.57
C THR A 198 -6.68 11.18 -14.98
N ASN A 199 -7.40 10.13 -14.60
CA ASN A 199 -6.79 8.88 -14.20
C ASN A 199 -6.07 8.22 -15.38
N ARG A 200 -5.05 7.40 -15.10
CA ARG A 200 -4.21 6.77 -16.12
C ARG A 200 -3.98 5.29 -15.84
N ILE A 201 -3.80 4.53 -16.91
CA ILE A 201 -3.28 3.17 -16.88
C ILE A 201 -1.98 3.17 -17.64
N TYR A 202 -0.87 2.82 -16.99
CA TYR A 202 0.44 2.64 -17.60
C TYR A 202 0.69 1.17 -17.84
N PHE A 203 0.97 0.81 -19.11
CA PHE A 203 1.14 -0.58 -19.50
C PHE A 203 2.54 -1.10 -19.17
N GLY A 204 2.55 -2.31 -18.54
CA GLY A 204 3.78 -3.03 -18.26
C GLY A 204 4.42 -3.64 -19.52
N PRO A 205 5.65 -4.15 -19.42
CA PRO A 205 6.58 -3.98 -18.29
C PRO A 205 7.38 -2.66 -18.36
N ALA A 206 7.22 -1.85 -19.40
CA ALA A 206 8.02 -0.64 -19.62
C ALA A 206 7.44 0.60 -18.95
N PHE A 207 6.14 0.63 -18.66
CA PHE A 207 5.38 1.72 -18.04
C PHE A 207 5.57 3.09 -18.72
N LYS A 208 5.70 3.08 -20.05
CA LYS A 208 5.85 4.27 -20.90
C LYS A 208 4.57 4.62 -21.64
N ASP A 209 3.92 3.60 -22.19
CA ASP A 209 2.65 3.74 -22.90
C ASP A 209 1.52 3.76 -21.88
N PHE A 210 0.52 4.61 -22.13
CA PHE A 210 -0.61 4.75 -21.21
C PHE A 210 -1.90 5.14 -21.94
N ILE A 211 -3.01 4.91 -21.27
CA ILE A 211 -4.33 5.43 -21.67
C ILE A 211 -4.96 6.20 -20.50
N TYR A 212 -5.91 7.06 -20.85
CA TYR A 212 -6.76 7.73 -19.87
C TYR A 212 -8.03 6.92 -19.61
N PHE A 213 -8.56 7.05 -18.39
CA PHE A 213 -9.89 6.55 -18.06
C PHE A 213 -10.61 7.51 -17.10
N GLY A 214 -11.96 7.42 -17.07
CA GLY A 214 -12.81 8.38 -16.34
C GLY A 214 -13.17 9.60 -17.18
N GLU A 215 -13.84 10.58 -16.59
CA GLU A 215 -14.41 11.74 -17.30
C GLU A 215 -13.48 12.97 -17.37
N GLY A 216 -12.31 12.90 -16.77
CA GLY A 216 -11.24 13.88 -16.97
C GLY A 216 -11.09 14.98 -15.91
N ASP A 217 -12.14 15.33 -15.20
CA ASP A 217 -12.11 16.35 -14.14
C ASP A 217 -12.33 15.75 -12.74
N ASP A 218 -12.10 14.45 -12.62
CA ASP A 218 -12.41 13.69 -11.42
C ASP A 218 -11.41 13.95 -10.27
N GLU A 219 -11.93 14.07 -9.06
CA GLU A 219 -11.15 14.10 -7.83
C GLU A 219 -11.07 12.67 -7.26
N THR A 220 -10.43 11.74 -7.99
CA THR A 220 -10.41 10.33 -7.62
C THR A 220 -9.60 10.09 -6.34
N ARG A 221 -10.19 9.37 -5.40
CA ARG A 221 -9.58 9.04 -4.11
C ARG A 221 -8.93 7.68 -4.10
N LYS A 222 -9.54 6.74 -4.81
CA LYS A 222 -9.08 5.36 -4.82
C LYS A 222 -9.54 4.69 -6.11
N VAL A 223 -8.73 3.77 -6.59
CA VAL A 223 -9.10 2.78 -7.60
C VAL A 223 -9.03 1.39 -6.97
N VAL A 224 -9.94 0.53 -7.40
CA VAL A 224 -9.99 -0.89 -7.03
C VAL A 224 -10.19 -1.66 -8.32
N VAL A 225 -9.59 -2.84 -8.41
CA VAL A 225 -9.67 -3.72 -9.57
C VAL A 225 -10.24 -5.06 -9.14
N ALA A 226 -11.21 -5.56 -9.86
CA ALA A 226 -11.81 -6.89 -9.69
C ALA A 226 -12.68 -7.25 -10.87
N ASP A 227 -12.77 -8.52 -11.24
CA ASP A 227 -13.76 -9.03 -12.18
C ASP A 227 -15.16 -9.03 -11.52
N MET A 228 -15.91 -7.93 -11.71
CA MET A 228 -17.22 -7.72 -11.08
C MET A 228 -18.35 -8.45 -11.76
N ASN A 229 -18.23 -8.68 -13.06
CA ASN A 229 -19.26 -9.27 -13.90
C ASN A 229 -18.99 -10.74 -14.22
N GLN A 230 -17.83 -11.29 -13.82
CA GLN A 230 -17.38 -12.67 -14.05
C GLN A 230 -17.18 -13.01 -15.53
N ASP A 231 -16.68 -12.04 -16.31
CA ASP A 231 -16.37 -12.25 -17.73
C ASP A 231 -14.91 -12.64 -17.99
N GLY A 232 -14.09 -12.67 -16.94
CA GLY A 232 -12.68 -13.02 -16.98
C GLY A 232 -11.75 -11.83 -17.21
N PHE A 233 -12.28 -10.60 -17.27
CA PHE A 233 -11.51 -9.37 -17.33
C PHE A 233 -11.69 -8.57 -16.04
N ASP A 234 -10.62 -7.93 -15.61
CA ASP A 234 -10.68 -7.05 -14.45
C ASP A 234 -11.39 -5.74 -14.79
N ASP A 235 -12.42 -5.41 -14.00
CA ASP A 235 -13.10 -4.12 -14.03
C ASP A 235 -12.39 -3.10 -13.13
N ILE A 236 -12.41 -1.82 -13.51
CA ILE A 236 -11.82 -0.73 -12.72
C ILE A 236 -12.92 0.08 -12.07
N ILE A 237 -12.89 0.16 -10.73
CA ILE A 237 -13.80 0.99 -9.96
C ILE A 237 -13.04 2.21 -9.46
N ALA A 238 -13.40 3.41 -9.94
CA ALA A 238 -12.86 4.68 -9.49
C ALA A 238 -13.80 5.34 -8.47
N ILE A 239 -13.28 5.72 -7.30
CA ILE A 239 -14.03 6.35 -6.21
C ILE A 239 -13.69 7.83 -6.19
N ASN A 240 -14.64 8.65 -6.62
CA ASN A 240 -14.54 10.10 -6.72
C ASN A 240 -15.19 10.80 -5.51
N VAL A 241 -14.83 12.09 -5.29
CA VAL A 241 -15.38 12.96 -4.23
C VAL A 241 -15.82 14.30 -4.82
#